data_298f391158d6540fa1cf80f4ce9d59c0
#
_entry.id   298f391158d6540fa1cf80f4ce9d59c0
#
_cell.length_a   1.000
_cell.length_b   1.000
_cell.length_c   1.000
_cell.angle_alpha   90.00
_cell.angle_beta   90.00
_cell.angle_gamma   90.00
#
_symmetry.space_group_name_H-M   'P 1'
#
loop_
_entity.id
_entity.type
_entity.pdbx_description
1 polymer ?
#
loop_
_entity_poly.entity_id
_entity_poly.type
_entity_poly.pdbx_seq_one_letter_code
_entity_poly.pdbx_strand_id
1 'polypeptide(L)'
;MKTAIKAAAAAGLFILTLFPGCAQRQTDEANLRLLYWNIQNGMWSGQGDNYTRFVNWVSAQNPDVCVWCESVTNYKTASDEKIKPEEAYLPEHWGELARRYGHEYWYKGGHRDNFPQVVTSKYLIENVRRIVGQAPDSIVSHGAGWARIVKNGRPVNIVTLHTWPQAYAFQAVDRDASRAEHGGDRYRRMEIEYICSHTIATQSDAGQQLWMMMGDFNSRSRLDNRVYNYPDDDTRLLVHDYIAEHTPYVDVIAEKHPGEFHTTTHGQSRIDFVYCTQPLCERITRAEVIVDDFTEPVRDPGKLSNFYHPSDHRPILVDFDMK
;
A
#
# COMPACT_ATOMS: atom_id res chain seq x y z
N MET A 1 88.49 -3.88 -20.11
CA MET A 1 87.73 -4.16 -18.87
C MET A 1 86.28 -3.72 -19.05
N LYS A 2 85.35 -4.66 -19.19
CA LYS A 2 83.93 -4.38 -19.46
C LYS A 2 83.18 -4.64 -18.13
N THR A 3 82.58 -3.59 -17.61
CA THR A 3 81.75 -3.65 -16.40
C THR A 3 80.31 -3.87 -16.80
N ALA A 4 79.73 -5.00 -16.38
CA ALA A 4 78.36 -5.35 -16.64
C ALA A 4 77.46 -4.79 -15.55
N ILE A 5 76.44 -3.99 -15.90
CA ILE A 5 75.41 -3.49 -15.03
C ILE A 5 74.25 -4.51 -15.02
N LYS A 6 73.94 -5.07 -13.84
CA LYS A 6 72.76 -5.90 -13.67
C LYS A 6 71.55 -5.01 -13.38
N ALA A 7 70.53 -5.09 -14.23
CA ALA A 7 69.22 -4.52 -13.98
C ALA A 7 68.40 -5.50 -13.14
N ALA A 8 67.88 -5.02 -11.99
CA ALA A 8 66.94 -5.74 -11.16
C ALA A 8 65.51 -5.34 -11.59
N ALA A 9 64.74 -6.31 -12.08
CA ALA A 9 63.31 -6.12 -12.38
C ALA A 9 62.50 -6.30 -11.08
N ALA A 10 61.86 -5.24 -10.60
CA ALA A 10 60.88 -5.28 -9.54
C ALA A 10 59.52 -5.67 -10.11
N ALA A 11 59.04 -6.87 -9.82
CA ALA A 11 57.66 -7.30 -10.11
C ALA A 11 56.71 -6.67 -9.11
N GLY A 12 55.96 -5.66 -9.50
CA GLY A 12 54.89 -5.10 -8.70
C GLY A 12 53.66 -6.02 -8.73
N LEU A 13 53.35 -6.61 -7.62
CA LEU A 13 52.11 -7.41 -7.40
C LEU A 13 50.94 -6.44 -7.24
N PHE A 14 50.10 -6.24 -8.29
CA PHE A 14 48.83 -5.55 -8.19
C PHE A 14 47.83 -6.47 -7.56
N ILE A 15 47.50 -6.24 -6.28
CA ILE A 15 46.34 -6.87 -5.60
C ILE A 15 45.09 -6.10 -6.06
N LEU A 16 44.34 -6.68 -7.00
CA LEU A 16 42.97 -6.25 -7.29
C LEU A 16 42.10 -6.63 -6.09
N THR A 17 41.81 -5.68 -5.24
CA THR A 17 40.71 -5.80 -4.27
C THR A 17 39.39 -5.74 -5.02
N LEU A 18 38.80 -6.90 -5.29
CA LEU A 18 37.41 -7.01 -5.70
C LEU A 18 36.53 -6.54 -4.54
N PHE A 19 36.09 -5.29 -4.58
CA PHE A 19 34.95 -4.88 -3.80
C PHE A 19 33.74 -5.71 -4.27
N PRO A 20 32.98 -6.36 -3.38
CA PRO A 20 31.72 -6.94 -3.79
C PRO A 20 30.84 -5.78 -4.21
N GLY A 21 30.72 -5.57 -5.52
CA GLY A 21 29.77 -4.64 -6.08
C GLY A 21 28.40 -5.02 -5.56
N CYS A 22 27.72 -4.10 -4.87
CA CYS A 22 26.26 -4.15 -4.75
C CYS A 22 25.74 -4.45 -6.15
N ALA A 23 25.23 -5.66 -6.33
CA ALA A 23 24.49 -6.00 -7.53
C ALA A 23 23.26 -5.10 -7.53
N GLN A 24 23.39 -3.96 -8.21
CA GLN A 24 22.26 -3.11 -8.56
C GLN A 24 21.37 -4.04 -9.39
N ARG A 25 20.29 -4.58 -8.76
CA ARG A 25 19.29 -5.36 -9.48
C ARG A 25 18.79 -4.45 -10.60
N GLN A 26 19.27 -4.69 -11.83
CA GLN A 26 18.60 -4.16 -13.01
C GLN A 26 17.14 -4.60 -12.88
N THR A 27 16.26 -3.64 -12.65
CA THR A 27 14.83 -3.88 -12.76
C THR A 27 14.62 -4.29 -14.21
N ASP A 28 14.20 -5.52 -14.40
CA ASP A 28 13.82 -6.01 -15.72
C ASP A 28 12.73 -5.04 -16.22
N GLU A 29 12.97 -4.30 -17.30
CA GLU A 29 12.03 -3.32 -17.86
C GLU A 29 10.65 -3.94 -18.13
N ALA A 30 10.61 -5.26 -18.22
CA ALA A 30 9.41 -6.05 -18.39
C ALA A 30 8.52 -6.15 -17.14
N ASN A 31 9.05 -5.95 -15.93
CA ASN A 31 8.30 -6.16 -14.69
C ASN A 31 7.60 -4.88 -14.24
N LEU A 32 6.42 -5.04 -13.61
CA LEU A 32 5.71 -3.99 -12.87
C LEU A 32 5.81 -4.31 -11.37
N ARG A 33 6.44 -3.44 -10.61
CA ARG A 33 6.55 -3.55 -9.15
C ARG A 33 5.59 -2.59 -8.47
N LEU A 34 4.67 -3.17 -7.68
CA LEU A 34 3.73 -2.46 -6.83
C LEU A 34 4.21 -2.49 -5.38
N LEU A 35 4.16 -1.36 -4.70
CA LEU A 35 4.32 -1.24 -3.25
C LEU A 35 3.07 -0.58 -2.66
N TYR A 36 2.38 -1.27 -1.76
CA TYR A 36 1.27 -0.74 -0.97
C TYR A 36 1.68 -0.62 0.50
N TRP A 37 1.29 0.47 1.16
CA TRP A 37 1.47 0.60 2.60
C TRP A 37 0.49 1.61 3.22
N ASN A 38 -0.15 1.25 4.33
CA ASN A 38 -0.77 2.21 5.24
C ASN A 38 0.35 2.82 6.11
N ILE A 39 0.62 4.10 5.93
CA ILE A 39 1.76 4.80 6.55
C ILE A 39 1.37 5.58 7.80
N GLN A 40 0.33 5.18 8.45
CA GLN A 40 -0.17 5.75 9.71
C GLN A 40 0.02 7.26 9.84
N ASN A 41 -1.05 8.03 9.59
CA ASN A 41 -1.03 9.49 9.73
C ASN A 41 0.13 10.18 8.97
N GLY A 42 0.33 9.78 7.71
CA GLY A 42 1.36 10.39 6.85
C GLY A 42 2.78 10.12 7.35
N MET A 43 3.04 8.94 7.92
CA MET A 43 4.36 8.56 8.44
C MET A 43 4.88 9.56 9.48
N TRP A 44 4.16 9.77 10.55
CA TRP A 44 4.60 10.75 11.54
C TRP A 44 5.97 10.48 12.18
N SER A 45 6.47 9.27 12.13
CA SER A 45 7.85 8.97 12.50
C SER A 45 8.88 9.58 11.55
N GLY A 46 8.49 9.90 10.31
CA GLY A 46 9.35 10.52 9.29
C GLY A 46 9.35 12.05 9.31
N GLN A 47 8.48 12.71 10.09
CA GLN A 47 8.37 14.16 10.11
C GLN A 47 9.65 14.84 10.63
N GLY A 48 10.33 14.23 11.60
CA GLY A 48 11.52 14.80 12.23
C GLY A 48 12.78 14.80 11.36
N ASP A 49 12.89 13.89 10.39
CA ASP A 49 14.03 13.78 9.47
C ASP A 49 13.67 14.16 8.02
N ASN A 50 12.55 14.84 7.86
CA ASN A 50 12.02 15.20 6.55
C ASN A 50 11.87 13.97 5.64
N TYR A 51 11.37 12.86 6.18
CA TYR A 51 11.10 11.61 5.47
C TYR A 51 12.33 10.96 4.81
N THR A 52 13.55 11.30 5.24
CA THR A 52 14.78 10.80 4.58
C THR A 52 14.90 9.28 4.69
N ARG A 53 14.62 8.70 5.86
CA ARG A 53 14.67 7.25 6.05
C ARG A 53 13.62 6.54 5.20
N PHE A 54 12.40 7.08 5.18
CA PHE A 54 11.30 6.58 4.34
C PHE A 54 11.69 6.60 2.85
N VAL A 55 12.18 7.74 2.34
CA VAL A 55 12.62 7.90 0.95
C VAL A 55 13.71 6.90 0.59
N ASN A 56 14.71 6.73 1.45
CA ASN A 56 15.81 5.79 1.22
C ASN A 56 15.30 4.35 1.17
N TRP A 57 14.39 3.98 2.07
CA TRP A 57 13.81 2.64 2.08
C TRP A 57 12.96 2.38 0.83
N VAL A 58 12.07 3.31 0.44
CA VAL A 58 11.28 3.19 -0.78
C VAL A 58 12.17 3.09 -2.02
N SER A 59 13.21 3.93 -2.10
CA SER A 59 14.20 3.89 -3.20
C SER A 59 14.89 2.53 -3.30
N ALA A 60 15.22 1.90 -2.17
CA ALA A 60 15.83 0.57 -2.13
C ALA A 60 14.87 -0.53 -2.62
N GLN A 61 13.55 -0.40 -2.38
CA GLN A 61 12.56 -1.29 -2.96
C GLN A 61 12.37 -1.07 -4.46
N ASN A 62 12.68 0.13 -4.96
CA ASN A 62 12.58 0.54 -6.36
C ASN A 62 11.21 0.21 -7.01
N PRO A 63 10.08 0.59 -6.41
CA PRO A 63 8.76 0.33 -6.96
C PRO A 63 8.51 1.12 -8.24
N ASP A 64 7.62 0.61 -9.08
CA ASP A 64 7.11 1.32 -10.26
C ASP A 64 5.87 2.14 -9.93
N VAL A 65 5.07 1.61 -9.00
CA VAL A 65 3.87 2.26 -8.46
C VAL A 65 3.85 2.07 -6.95
N CYS A 66 3.55 3.15 -6.23
CA CYS A 66 3.24 3.08 -4.80
C CYS A 66 1.82 3.51 -4.54
N VAL A 67 1.18 2.84 -3.57
CA VAL A 67 -0.11 3.25 -3.01
C VAL A 67 0.07 3.43 -1.51
N TRP A 68 -0.13 4.66 -1.07
CA TRP A 68 0.00 5.08 0.32
C TRP A 68 -1.38 5.29 0.92
N CYS A 69 -1.70 4.58 1.99
CA CYS A 69 -2.91 4.78 2.78
C CYS A 69 -2.59 5.67 3.99
N GLU A 70 -3.57 6.42 4.49
CA GLU A 70 -3.36 7.44 5.54
C GLU A 70 -2.29 8.48 5.20
N SER A 71 -2.31 8.94 3.98
CA SER A 71 -1.24 9.76 3.38
C SER A 71 -1.26 11.25 3.78
N VAL A 72 -2.05 11.63 4.76
CA VAL A 72 -2.17 13.00 5.28
C VAL A 72 -1.81 13.04 6.76
N THR A 73 -1.01 14.01 7.17
CA THR A 73 -0.72 14.25 8.58
C THR A 73 -1.89 14.99 9.23
N ASN A 74 -2.68 14.30 10.04
CA ASN A 74 -3.79 14.90 10.78
C ASN A 74 -3.40 15.28 12.23
N TYR A 75 -2.34 14.67 12.75
CA TYR A 75 -1.89 14.86 14.13
C TYR A 75 -0.40 15.20 14.16
N LYS A 76 0.00 16.00 15.13
CA LYS A 76 1.41 16.31 15.41
C LYS A 76 2.12 15.06 15.93
N THR A 77 3.39 14.94 15.61
CA THR A 77 4.22 13.83 16.11
C THR A 77 4.19 13.75 17.63
N ALA A 78 3.94 12.54 18.15
CA ALA A 78 3.90 12.23 19.58
C ALA A 78 2.80 12.97 20.39
N SER A 79 1.77 13.50 19.74
CA SER A 79 0.66 14.21 20.35
C SER A 79 -0.66 13.84 19.69
N ASP A 80 -1.76 13.96 20.42
CA ASP A 80 -3.12 13.91 19.88
C ASP A 80 -3.61 15.28 19.37
N GLU A 81 -2.73 16.29 19.42
CA GLU A 81 -3.00 17.61 18.87
C GLU A 81 -3.13 17.53 17.36
N LYS A 82 -4.26 17.96 16.83
CA LYS A 82 -4.51 18.02 15.40
C LYS A 82 -3.67 19.13 14.74
N ILE A 83 -3.15 18.80 13.57
CA ILE A 83 -2.55 19.77 12.66
C ILE A 83 -3.69 20.52 11.98
N LYS A 84 -3.55 21.85 11.86
CA LYS A 84 -4.52 22.64 11.10
C LYS A 84 -4.46 22.27 9.62
N PRO A 85 -5.58 22.31 8.88
CA PRO A 85 -5.61 21.95 7.48
C PRO A 85 -4.57 22.65 6.61
N GLU A 86 -4.32 23.92 6.87
CA GLU A 86 -3.33 24.74 6.17
C GLU A 86 -1.87 24.42 6.52
N GLU A 87 -1.64 23.73 7.63
CA GLU A 87 -0.32 23.28 8.11
C GLU A 87 -0.10 21.79 7.80
N ALA A 88 -1.11 21.08 7.30
CA ALA A 88 -1.04 19.64 7.03
C ALA A 88 0.11 19.34 6.07
N TYR A 89 1.04 18.54 6.54
CA TYR A 89 2.19 18.10 5.76
C TYR A 89 1.71 17.08 4.73
N LEU A 90 2.04 16.93 3.63
CA LEU A 90 1.46 15.99 2.64
C LEU A 90 -0.08 16.17 2.58
N PRO A 91 -0.79 16.49 1.73
CA PRO A 91 -0.96 15.95 0.41
C PRO A 91 -0.43 16.85 -0.71
N GLU A 92 -0.25 18.11 -0.45
CA GLU A 92 0.23 19.06 -1.48
C GLU A 92 1.71 18.79 -1.83
N HIS A 93 2.48 18.28 -0.88
CA HIS A 93 3.91 17.99 -1.02
C HIS A 93 4.23 16.58 -1.55
N TRP A 94 3.22 15.72 -1.79
CA TRP A 94 3.47 14.36 -2.27
C TRP A 94 4.24 14.29 -3.58
N GLY A 95 4.03 15.24 -4.49
CA GLY A 95 4.78 15.31 -5.74
C GLY A 95 6.28 15.53 -5.54
N GLU A 96 6.66 16.36 -4.54
CA GLU A 96 8.06 16.60 -4.19
C GLU A 96 8.67 15.38 -3.51
N LEU A 97 7.95 14.79 -2.56
CA LEU A 97 8.38 13.59 -1.85
C LEU A 97 8.55 12.41 -2.82
N ALA A 98 7.62 12.22 -3.74
CA ALA A 98 7.63 11.14 -4.72
C ALA A 98 8.85 11.23 -5.66
N ARG A 99 9.20 12.43 -6.12
CA ARG A 99 10.41 12.64 -6.93
C ARG A 99 11.69 12.24 -6.22
N ARG A 100 11.75 12.34 -4.89
CA ARG A 100 12.93 11.93 -4.10
C ARG A 100 13.22 10.43 -4.18
N TYR A 101 12.21 9.60 -4.45
CA TYR A 101 12.37 8.16 -4.69
C TYR A 101 12.08 7.74 -6.13
N GLY A 102 12.05 8.69 -7.08
CA GLY A 102 12.04 8.43 -8.52
C GLY A 102 10.67 8.34 -9.16
N HIS A 103 9.59 8.85 -8.54
CA HIS A 103 8.26 8.90 -9.11
C HIS A 103 7.90 10.32 -9.58
N GLU A 104 7.61 10.46 -10.88
CA GLU A 104 7.28 11.75 -11.50
C GLU A 104 5.79 12.09 -11.38
N TYR A 105 4.92 11.08 -11.30
CA TYR A 105 3.48 11.24 -11.34
C TYR A 105 2.85 10.86 -10.01
N TRP A 106 1.80 11.59 -9.63
CA TRP A 106 1.06 11.32 -8.42
C TRP A 106 -0.37 11.84 -8.48
N TYR A 107 -1.29 11.27 -7.70
CA TYR A 107 -2.60 11.84 -7.44
C TYR A 107 -3.10 11.44 -6.05
N LYS A 108 -4.00 12.27 -5.51
CA LYS A 108 -4.67 12.02 -4.24
C LYS A 108 -6.12 11.62 -4.49
N GLY A 109 -6.52 10.46 -3.99
CA GLY A 109 -7.91 9.99 -3.93
C GLY A 109 -8.65 10.45 -2.69
N GLY A 110 -9.93 10.14 -2.63
CA GLY A 110 -10.72 10.22 -1.42
C GLY A 110 -11.24 11.59 -0.99
N HIS A 111 -11.70 11.62 0.25
CA HIS A 111 -12.18 12.82 0.92
C HIS A 111 -11.02 13.73 1.29
N ARG A 112 -11.26 15.07 1.22
CA ARG A 112 -10.23 16.05 1.52
C ARG A 112 -9.81 16.12 2.99
N ASP A 113 -10.71 15.75 3.89
CA ASP A 113 -10.53 15.96 5.35
C ASP A 113 -10.28 14.66 6.12
N ASN A 114 -10.19 13.53 5.42
CA ASN A 114 -10.01 12.21 6.02
C ASN A 114 -8.65 11.63 5.69
N PHE A 115 -8.48 10.34 5.88
CA PHE A 115 -7.26 9.58 5.63
C PHE A 115 -7.19 9.07 4.18
N PRO A 116 -6.91 9.94 3.18
CA PRO A 116 -6.96 9.58 1.77
C PRO A 116 -5.78 8.67 1.40
N GLN A 117 -5.93 8.04 0.22
CA GLN A 117 -4.82 7.36 -0.42
C GLN A 117 -4.12 8.31 -1.40
N VAL A 118 -2.82 8.12 -1.56
CA VAL A 118 -2.02 8.72 -2.62
C VAL A 118 -1.43 7.61 -3.47
N VAL A 119 -1.54 7.76 -4.78
CA VAL A 119 -0.81 6.92 -5.76
C VAL A 119 0.34 7.73 -6.30
N THR A 120 1.54 7.13 -6.34
CA THR A 120 2.70 7.69 -7.02
C THR A 120 3.24 6.68 -8.02
N SER A 121 3.80 7.15 -9.14
CA SER A 121 4.19 6.28 -10.24
C SER A 121 5.36 6.84 -11.04
N LYS A 122 6.21 5.95 -11.57
CA LYS A 122 7.17 6.26 -12.65
C LYS A 122 6.47 6.50 -13.99
N TYR A 123 5.24 5.95 -14.16
CA TYR A 123 4.46 6.03 -15.39
C TYR A 123 3.37 7.09 -15.27
N LEU A 124 3.00 7.68 -16.39
CA LEU A 124 1.88 8.62 -16.45
C LEU A 124 0.62 7.98 -15.86
N ILE A 125 0.00 8.70 -14.94
CA ILE A 125 -1.28 8.31 -14.32
C ILE A 125 -2.40 8.97 -15.12
N GLU A 126 -3.29 8.14 -15.67
CA GLU A 126 -4.38 8.56 -16.54
C GLU A 126 -5.74 8.22 -15.92
N ASN A 127 -6.80 8.84 -16.45
CA ASN A 127 -8.20 8.53 -16.11
C ASN A 127 -8.52 8.54 -14.62
N VAL A 128 -7.95 9.48 -13.91
CA VAL A 128 -8.12 9.61 -12.45
C VAL A 128 -9.57 9.91 -12.10
N ARG A 129 -10.15 9.06 -11.25
CA ARG A 129 -11.47 9.27 -10.64
C ARG A 129 -11.39 9.18 -9.14
N ARG A 130 -12.01 10.12 -8.45
CA ARG A 130 -12.23 10.07 -7.00
C ARG A 130 -13.59 9.47 -6.74
N ILE A 131 -13.67 8.53 -5.82
CA ILE A 131 -14.88 7.79 -5.48
C ILE A 131 -15.18 8.07 -4.02
N VAL A 132 -16.18 8.91 -3.78
CA VAL A 132 -16.55 9.36 -2.43
C VAL A 132 -18.04 9.20 -2.13
N GLY A 133 -18.85 8.84 -3.14
CA GLY A 133 -20.29 8.84 -3.06
C GLY A 133 -20.89 10.17 -3.55
N GLN A 134 -22.21 10.27 -3.53
CA GLN A 134 -22.95 11.47 -3.93
C GLN A 134 -23.32 12.29 -2.69
N ALA A 135 -23.29 13.62 -2.82
CA ALA A 135 -23.82 14.50 -1.79
C ALA A 135 -25.35 14.31 -1.66
N PRO A 136 -25.93 14.46 -0.44
CA PRO A 136 -25.27 14.83 0.81
C PRO A 136 -24.52 13.67 1.50
N ASP A 137 -24.78 12.43 1.10
CA ASP A 137 -24.34 11.22 1.79
C ASP A 137 -23.13 10.62 1.08
N SER A 138 -21.93 11.12 1.40
CA SER A 138 -20.72 10.45 0.98
C SER A 138 -20.62 9.09 1.64
N ILE A 139 -20.77 8.03 0.85
CA ILE A 139 -20.78 6.68 1.38
C ILE A 139 -19.36 6.16 1.68
N VAL A 140 -18.34 6.64 0.97
CA VAL A 140 -16.95 6.24 1.19
C VAL A 140 -16.32 7.16 2.22
N SER A 141 -16.01 6.63 3.41
CA SER A 141 -15.63 7.43 4.58
C SER A 141 -14.26 8.10 4.44
N HIS A 142 -13.22 7.35 4.08
CA HIS A 142 -11.85 7.87 3.94
C HIS A 142 -11.42 8.05 2.47
N GLY A 143 -12.24 7.62 1.56
CA GLY A 143 -12.00 7.79 0.15
C GLY A 143 -11.58 6.52 -0.57
N ALA A 144 -11.80 6.57 -1.87
CA ALA A 144 -11.30 5.62 -2.83
C ALA A 144 -10.93 6.34 -4.12
N GLY A 145 -10.17 5.68 -4.97
CA GLY A 145 -9.78 6.22 -6.25
C GLY A 145 -9.65 5.14 -7.31
N TRP A 146 -9.80 5.52 -8.55
CA TRP A 146 -9.47 4.69 -9.70
C TRP A 146 -8.60 5.49 -10.65
N ALA A 147 -7.48 4.90 -11.04
CA ALA A 147 -6.56 5.45 -12.02
C ALA A 147 -6.08 4.36 -12.97
N ARG A 148 -5.41 4.75 -14.04
CA ARG A 148 -4.81 3.83 -15.00
C ARG A 148 -3.37 4.24 -15.28
N ILE A 149 -2.49 3.26 -15.40
CA ILE A 149 -1.15 3.40 -16.00
C ILE A 149 -1.05 2.51 -17.22
N VAL A 150 -0.02 2.75 -18.04
CA VAL A 150 0.31 1.86 -19.16
C VAL A 150 1.73 1.33 -18.96
N LYS A 151 1.88 0.01 -18.86
CA LYS A 151 3.17 -0.68 -18.77
C LYS A 151 3.34 -1.61 -19.96
N ASN A 152 4.40 -1.40 -20.75
CA ASN A 152 4.69 -2.19 -21.95
C ASN A 152 3.49 -2.28 -22.92
N GLY A 153 2.78 -1.15 -23.12
CA GLY A 153 1.59 -1.09 -23.96
C GLY A 153 0.33 -1.70 -23.35
N ARG A 154 0.40 -2.25 -22.13
CA ARG A 154 -0.74 -2.86 -21.42
C ARG A 154 -1.33 -1.87 -20.42
N PRO A 155 -2.61 -1.50 -20.53
CA PRO A 155 -3.28 -0.70 -19.52
C PRO A 155 -3.50 -1.53 -18.24
N VAL A 156 -3.17 -0.94 -17.10
CA VAL A 156 -3.39 -1.52 -15.77
C VAL A 156 -4.26 -0.55 -14.97
N ASN A 157 -5.42 -1.01 -14.54
CA ASN A 157 -6.35 -0.26 -13.71
C ASN A 157 -5.99 -0.44 -12.23
N ILE A 158 -5.91 0.66 -11.50
CA ILE A 158 -5.52 0.70 -10.09
C ILE A 158 -6.66 1.32 -9.29
N VAL A 159 -7.26 0.52 -8.41
CA VAL A 159 -8.28 0.98 -7.45
C VAL A 159 -7.67 1.01 -6.07
N THR A 160 -7.81 2.15 -5.38
CA THR A 160 -7.31 2.35 -4.03
C THR A 160 -8.46 2.66 -3.09
N LEU A 161 -8.36 2.23 -1.84
CA LEU A 161 -9.39 2.46 -0.84
C LEU A 161 -8.83 2.50 0.58
N HIS A 162 -9.64 3.06 1.47
CA HIS A 162 -9.49 2.92 2.91
C HIS A 162 -10.91 2.94 3.49
N THR A 163 -11.37 1.83 4.05
CA THR A 163 -12.72 1.72 4.59
C THR A 163 -12.81 2.19 6.03
N TRP A 164 -14.03 2.38 6.52
CA TRP A 164 -14.31 2.90 7.86
C TRP A 164 -13.74 2.00 8.98
N PRO A 165 -12.89 2.54 9.91
CA PRO A 165 -12.18 1.72 10.87
C PRO A 165 -12.98 1.36 12.12
N GLN A 166 -14.09 2.07 12.40
CA GLN A 166 -14.80 1.93 13.69
C GLN A 166 -15.79 0.78 13.70
N ALA A 167 -16.14 0.32 14.91
CA ALA A 167 -17.11 -0.74 15.11
C ALA A 167 -18.58 -0.30 14.90
N TYR A 168 -18.84 1.01 14.84
CA TYR A 168 -20.14 1.59 14.52
C TYR A 168 -20.15 2.13 13.09
N ALA A 169 -21.33 2.28 12.49
CA ALA A 169 -21.47 2.83 11.14
C ALA A 169 -21.03 4.30 11.07
N PHE A 170 -20.46 4.69 9.94
CA PHE A 170 -20.12 6.10 9.69
C PHE A 170 -21.36 6.97 9.81
N GLN A 171 -21.25 8.09 10.54
CA GLN A 171 -22.36 9.02 10.85
C GLN A 171 -23.49 8.44 11.71
N ALA A 172 -23.30 7.30 12.39
CA ALA A 172 -24.30 6.77 13.31
C ALA A 172 -24.65 7.79 14.43
N VAL A 173 -25.95 8.07 14.59
CA VAL A 173 -26.46 8.97 15.63
C VAL A 173 -26.29 8.31 17.01
N ASP A 174 -26.69 7.06 17.13
CA ASP A 174 -26.45 6.22 18.31
C ASP A 174 -25.35 5.21 18.01
N ARG A 175 -24.13 5.53 18.47
CA ARG A 175 -22.95 4.70 18.24
C ARG A 175 -22.97 3.39 19.00
N ASP A 176 -23.59 3.35 20.17
CA ASP A 176 -23.62 2.15 21.00
C ASP A 176 -24.63 1.14 20.45
N ALA A 177 -25.81 1.60 20.03
CA ALA A 177 -26.75 0.78 19.30
C ALA A 177 -26.12 0.25 17.99
N SER A 178 -25.46 1.11 17.22
CA SER A 178 -24.79 0.70 15.97
C SER A 178 -23.68 -0.35 16.20
N ARG A 179 -22.92 -0.25 17.29
CA ARG A 179 -21.93 -1.29 17.66
C ARG A 179 -22.59 -2.62 17.97
N ALA A 180 -23.68 -2.60 18.73
CA ALA A 180 -24.43 -3.81 19.10
C ALA A 180 -24.98 -4.54 17.86
N GLU A 181 -25.28 -3.80 16.79
CA GLU A 181 -25.77 -4.33 15.51
C GLU A 181 -24.67 -4.62 14.48
N HIS A 182 -23.39 -4.55 14.88
CA HIS A 182 -22.24 -4.68 13.97
C HIS A 182 -22.25 -3.67 12.81
N GLY A 183 -22.69 -2.44 13.11
CA GLY A 183 -22.91 -1.41 12.12
C GLY A 183 -21.65 -1.03 11.35
N GLY A 184 -20.47 -1.08 11.99
CA GLY A 184 -19.18 -0.82 11.31
C GLY A 184 -18.85 -1.84 10.23
N ASP A 185 -19.08 -3.13 10.48
CA ASP A 185 -18.84 -4.21 9.51
C ASP A 185 -19.79 -4.08 8.32
N ARG A 186 -21.07 -3.86 8.60
CA ARG A 186 -22.11 -3.66 7.56
C ARG A 186 -21.83 -2.41 6.74
N TYR A 187 -21.33 -1.36 7.37
CA TYR A 187 -20.96 -0.12 6.66
C TYR A 187 -19.79 -0.36 5.71
N ARG A 188 -18.71 -1.01 6.16
CA ARG A 188 -17.57 -1.39 5.29
C ARG A 188 -18.02 -2.22 4.09
N ARG A 189 -18.97 -3.15 4.30
CA ARG A 189 -19.56 -3.92 3.21
C ARG A 189 -20.25 -3.01 2.17
N MET A 190 -20.99 -1.99 2.61
CA MET A 190 -21.62 -1.01 1.72
C MET A 190 -20.57 -0.16 0.97
N GLU A 191 -19.48 0.25 1.63
CA GLU A 191 -18.39 0.98 0.99
C GLU A 191 -17.79 0.16 -0.16
N ILE A 192 -17.47 -1.12 0.07
CA ILE A 192 -16.89 -2.00 -0.96
C ILE A 192 -17.87 -2.23 -2.11
N GLU A 193 -19.14 -2.45 -1.84
CA GLU A 193 -20.16 -2.56 -2.89
C GLU A 193 -20.21 -1.31 -3.75
N TYR A 194 -20.22 -0.13 -3.11
CA TYR A 194 -20.22 1.15 -3.81
C TYR A 194 -18.96 1.33 -4.66
N ILE A 195 -17.77 1.05 -4.09
CA ILE A 195 -16.49 1.17 -4.81
C ILE A 195 -16.46 0.22 -6.02
N CYS A 196 -16.82 -1.05 -5.85
CA CYS A 196 -16.83 -2.02 -6.93
C CYS A 196 -17.83 -1.66 -8.04
N SER A 197 -19.03 -1.17 -7.68
CA SER A 197 -20.05 -0.75 -8.65
C SER A 197 -19.62 0.47 -9.49
N HIS A 198 -18.72 1.32 -8.96
CA HIS A 198 -18.21 2.51 -9.63
C HIS A 198 -16.82 2.32 -10.27
N THR A 199 -16.26 1.13 -10.17
CA THR A 199 -14.95 0.76 -10.75
C THR A 199 -15.09 -0.47 -11.64
N ILE A 200 -14.73 -1.64 -11.14
CA ILE A 200 -14.62 -2.89 -11.92
C ILE A 200 -15.95 -3.29 -12.58
N ALA A 201 -17.08 -3.12 -11.89
CA ALA A 201 -18.39 -3.48 -12.43
C ALA A 201 -18.87 -2.54 -13.56
N THR A 202 -18.18 -1.42 -13.80
CA THR A 202 -18.49 -0.54 -14.94
C THR A 202 -18.02 -1.09 -16.29
N GLN A 203 -17.21 -2.15 -16.27
CA GLN A 203 -16.62 -2.78 -17.44
C GLN A 203 -17.12 -4.23 -17.56
N SER A 204 -17.86 -4.53 -18.63
CA SER A 204 -18.43 -5.87 -18.83
C SER A 204 -17.39 -6.99 -19.03
N ASP A 205 -16.17 -6.63 -19.47
CA ASP A 205 -15.05 -7.51 -19.71
C ASP A 205 -13.93 -7.36 -18.66
N ALA A 206 -14.23 -6.75 -17.50
CA ALA A 206 -13.24 -6.46 -16.47
C ALA A 206 -12.43 -7.70 -16.03
N GLY A 207 -13.05 -8.87 -16.00
CA GLY A 207 -12.36 -10.13 -15.70
C GLY A 207 -11.27 -10.53 -16.69
N GLN A 208 -11.26 -9.94 -17.89
CA GLN A 208 -10.24 -10.15 -18.94
C GLN A 208 -9.20 -9.02 -18.99
N GLN A 209 -9.42 -7.95 -18.25
CA GLN A 209 -8.52 -6.79 -18.16
C GLN A 209 -7.58 -6.91 -16.97
N LEU A 210 -6.52 -6.09 -16.97
CA LEU A 210 -5.58 -6.00 -15.85
C LEU A 210 -6.10 -4.99 -14.83
N TRP A 211 -6.69 -5.47 -13.75
CA TRP A 211 -7.16 -4.68 -12.62
C TRP A 211 -6.46 -5.09 -11.33
N MET A 212 -6.16 -4.11 -10.50
CA MET A 212 -5.77 -4.31 -9.11
C MET A 212 -6.58 -3.40 -8.21
N MET A 213 -6.90 -3.89 -7.01
CA MET A 213 -7.56 -3.13 -5.94
C MET A 213 -6.80 -3.34 -4.64
N MET A 214 -6.46 -2.27 -3.94
CA MET A 214 -5.69 -2.36 -2.71
C MET A 214 -6.05 -1.28 -1.71
N GLY A 215 -5.80 -1.56 -0.45
CA GLY A 215 -6.06 -0.62 0.63
C GLY A 215 -6.08 -1.28 2.00
N ASP A 216 -6.40 -0.46 3.00
CA ASP A 216 -6.81 -0.89 4.32
C ASP A 216 -8.32 -1.12 4.31
N PHE A 217 -8.72 -2.37 4.36
CA PHE A 217 -10.12 -2.80 4.34
C PHE A 217 -10.76 -2.79 5.73
N ASN A 218 -9.98 -2.62 6.79
CA ASN A 218 -10.43 -2.68 8.18
C ASN A 218 -11.33 -3.89 8.50
N SER A 219 -11.17 -4.97 7.74
CA SER A 219 -12.01 -6.17 7.76
C SER A 219 -11.16 -7.44 7.66
N ARG A 220 -11.77 -8.60 7.89
CA ARG A 220 -11.12 -9.91 7.92
C ARG A 220 -11.57 -10.77 6.76
N SER A 221 -10.64 -11.52 6.17
CA SER A 221 -10.94 -12.46 5.09
C SER A 221 -11.30 -13.85 5.63
N ARG A 222 -12.30 -14.49 5.01
CA ARG A 222 -12.64 -15.89 5.25
C ARG A 222 -11.48 -16.83 4.95
N LEU A 223 -10.60 -16.50 4.03
CA LEU A 223 -9.39 -17.26 3.72
C LEU A 223 -8.45 -17.39 4.92
N ASP A 224 -8.51 -16.41 5.86
CA ASP A 224 -7.72 -16.40 7.09
C ASP A 224 -8.48 -16.94 8.30
N ASN A 225 -9.75 -17.36 8.14
CA ASN A 225 -10.60 -17.67 9.28
C ASN A 225 -10.10 -18.84 10.14
N ARG A 226 -9.24 -19.70 9.59
CA ARG A 226 -8.51 -20.72 10.36
C ARG A 226 -7.64 -20.14 11.50
N VAL A 227 -7.22 -18.87 11.38
CA VAL A 227 -6.46 -18.15 12.42
C VAL A 227 -7.39 -17.43 13.38
N TYR A 228 -8.46 -16.81 12.84
CA TYR A 228 -9.39 -16.02 13.65
C TYR A 228 -10.43 -16.87 14.36
N ASN A 229 -10.82 -17.99 13.77
CA ASN A 229 -11.82 -18.91 14.29
C ASN A 229 -13.18 -18.23 14.58
N TYR A 230 -13.63 -17.37 13.65
CA TYR A 230 -14.93 -16.73 13.73
C TYR A 230 -16.06 -17.68 13.27
N PRO A 231 -17.29 -17.52 13.76
CA PRO A 231 -18.46 -18.16 13.18
C PRO A 231 -18.60 -17.89 11.68
N ASP A 232 -19.23 -18.79 10.95
CA ASP A 232 -19.39 -18.67 9.50
C ASP A 232 -20.23 -17.45 9.07
N ASP A 233 -21.12 -16.99 9.94
CA ASP A 233 -21.98 -15.83 9.73
C ASP A 233 -21.44 -14.54 10.39
N ASP A 234 -20.18 -14.52 10.80
CA ASP A 234 -19.55 -13.36 11.44
C ASP A 234 -19.49 -12.17 10.49
N THR A 235 -19.97 -11.03 10.97
CA THR A 235 -20.06 -9.80 10.17
C THR A 235 -18.70 -9.24 9.74
N ARG A 236 -17.62 -9.57 10.45
CA ARG A 236 -16.26 -9.18 10.10
C ARG A 236 -15.77 -9.76 8.77
N LEU A 237 -16.45 -10.80 8.25
CA LEU A 237 -16.12 -11.46 6.99
C LEU A 237 -16.84 -10.85 5.77
N LEU A 238 -17.90 -10.07 5.99
CA LEU A 238 -18.81 -9.55 4.94
C LEU A 238 -18.14 -8.83 3.78
N VAL A 239 -17.06 -8.10 4.03
CA VAL A 239 -16.33 -7.32 3.00
C VAL A 239 -15.70 -8.24 1.97
N HIS A 240 -14.91 -9.20 2.45
CA HIS A 240 -14.14 -10.10 1.58
C HIS A 240 -15.01 -11.20 0.96
N ASP A 241 -16.09 -11.60 1.63
CA ASP A 241 -17.12 -12.48 1.06
C ASP A 241 -17.78 -11.80 -0.16
N TYR A 242 -18.15 -10.52 -0.05
CA TYR A 242 -18.66 -9.79 -1.20
C TYR A 242 -17.68 -9.74 -2.37
N ILE A 243 -16.41 -9.44 -2.10
CA ILE A 243 -15.39 -9.36 -3.16
C ILE A 243 -15.30 -10.71 -3.87
N ALA A 244 -15.25 -11.81 -3.12
CA ALA A 244 -15.13 -13.15 -3.67
C ALA A 244 -16.37 -13.58 -4.48
N GLU A 245 -17.56 -13.19 -4.05
CA GLU A 245 -18.83 -13.62 -4.66
C GLU A 245 -19.26 -12.74 -5.84
N HIS A 246 -18.88 -11.45 -5.86
CA HIS A 246 -19.44 -10.45 -6.78
C HIS A 246 -18.41 -9.78 -7.69
N THR A 247 -17.13 -10.14 -7.58
CA THR A 247 -16.08 -9.55 -8.39
C THR A 247 -15.12 -10.61 -8.94
N PRO A 248 -14.40 -10.33 -10.05
CA PRO A 248 -13.35 -11.22 -10.54
C PRO A 248 -12.00 -11.05 -9.81
N TYR A 249 -11.98 -10.46 -8.65
CA TYR A 249 -10.77 -10.22 -7.88
C TYR A 249 -10.31 -11.46 -7.12
N VAL A 250 -9.00 -11.70 -7.14
CA VAL A 250 -8.28 -12.74 -6.40
C VAL A 250 -7.35 -12.07 -5.40
N ASP A 251 -7.31 -12.58 -4.17
CA ASP A 251 -6.39 -12.11 -3.12
C ASP A 251 -4.96 -12.55 -3.44
N VAL A 252 -4.08 -11.59 -3.70
CA VAL A 252 -2.72 -11.82 -4.20
C VAL A 252 -1.85 -12.58 -3.20
N ILE A 253 -1.94 -12.25 -1.90
CA ILE A 253 -1.12 -12.93 -0.87
C ILE A 253 -1.63 -14.36 -0.66
N ALA A 254 -2.93 -14.56 -0.57
CA ALA A 254 -3.50 -15.89 -0.39
C ALA A 254 -3.24 -16.80 -1.59
N GLU A 255 -3.24 -16.27 -2.81
CA GLU A 255 -2.94 -17.01 -4.04
C GLU A 255 -1.48 -17.46 -4.10
N LYS A 256 -0.54 -16.59 -3.70
CA LYS A 256 0.90 -16.91 -3.74
C LYS A 256 1.37 -17.73 -2.55
N HIS A 257 0.66 -17.67 -1.43
CA HIS A 257 0.98 -18.36 -0.18
C HIS A 257 -0.24 -19.13 0.34
N PRO A 258 -0.72 -20.13 -0.41
CA PRO A 258 -1.93 -20.86 -0.05
C PRO A 258 -1.78 -21.55 1.30
N GLY A 259 -2.70 -21.26 2.20
CA GLY A 259 -2.66 -21.81 3.54
C GLY A 259 -1.65 -21.17 4.49
N GLU A 260 -1.01 -20.06 4.15
CA GLU A 260 -0.17 -19.27 5.07
C GLU A 260 -0.92 -18.02 5.54
N PHE A 261 -0.59 -17.53 6.72
CA PHE A 261 -1.14 -16.31 7.27
C PHE A 261 -0.05 -15.26 7.41
N HIS A 262 -0.26 -14.12 6.77
CA HIS A 262 0.68 -13.00 6.77
C HIS A 262 0.01 -11.78 7.39
N THR A 263 0.37 -11.45 8.63
CA THR A 263 -0.18 -10.27 9.32
C THR A 263 0.33 -8.96 8.69
N THR A 264 -0.58 -8.02 8.48
CA THR A 264 -0.25 -6.68 7.93
C THR A 264 -0.25 -5.58 8.98
N THR A 265 -0.51 -5.89 10.26
CA THR A 265 -0.50 -4.90 11.35
C THR A 265 0.48 -5.29 12.45
N HIS A 266 0.74 -4.37 13.39
CA HIS A 266 1.49 -4.63 14.63
C HIS A 266 0.85 -5.74 15.47
N GLY A 267 -0.46 -5.93 15.35
CA GLY A 267 -1.22 -7.02 15.96
C GLY A 267 -1.24 -8.27 15.08
N GLN A 268 -2.01 -9.26 15.49
CA GLN A 268 -2.19 -10.52 14.77
C GLN A 268 -3.32 -10.41 13.73
N SER A 269 -3.32 -9.38 12.89
CA SER A 269 -4.38 -9.20 11.90
C SER A 269 -3.86 -8.86 10.52
N ARG A 270 -4.58 -9.34 9.52
CA ARG A 270 -4.45 -8.95 8.12
C ARG A 270 -5.70 -8.17 7.75
N ILE A 271 -5.55 -6.87 7.53
CA ILE A 271 -6.61 -5.94 7.14
C ILE A 271 -6.24 -5.13 5.91
N ASP A 272 -4.99 -5.19 5.50
CA ASP A 272 -4.49 -4.65 4.25
C ASP A 272 -4.44 -5.75 3.21
N PHE A 273 -4.95 -5.46 2.03
CA PHE A 273 -5.04 -6.43 0.95
C PHE A 273 -4.64 -5.81 -0.38
N VAL A 274 -4.07 -6.65 -1.24
CA VAL A 274 -3.92 -6.42 -2.67
C VAL A 274 -4.71 -7.51 -3.39
N TYR A 275 -5.65 -7.09 -4.21
CA TYR A 275 -6.44 -7.94 -5.10
C TYR A 275 -6.06 -7.69 -6.54
N CYS A 276 -6.14 -8.70 -7.40
CA CYS A 276 -6.02 -8.52 -8.83
C CYS A 276 -6.98 -9.45 -9.59
N THR A 277 -7.29 -9.11 -10.85
CA THR A 277 -8.01 -10.01 -11.76
C THR A 277 -7.13 -11.16 -12.21
N GLN A 278 -7.73 -12.27 -12.62
CA GLN A 278 -7.02 -13.49 -13.01
C GLN A 278 -5.90 -13.23 -14.06
N PRO A 279 -6.11 -12.44 -15.15
CA PRO A 279 -5.04 -12.16 -16.12
C PRO A 279 -3.82 -11.46 -15.53
N LEU A 280 -3.99 -10.67 -14.45
CA LEU A 280 -2.90 -10.05 -13.75
C LEU A 280 -2.31 -10.98 -12.69
N CYS A 281 -3.14 -11.80 -12.04
CA CYS A 281 -2.74 -12.81 -11.05
C CYS A 281 -1.76 -13.83 -11.64
N GLU A 282 -2.01 -14.31 -12.87
CA GLU A 282 -1.13 -15.25 -13.60
C GLU A 282 0.27 -14.67 -13.88
N ARG A 283 0.44 -13.36 -13.79
CA ARG A 283 1.69 -12.64 -13.99
C ARG A 283 2.49 -12.39 -12.73
N ILE A 284 1.96 -12.77 -11.55
CA ILE A 284 2.64 -12.54 -10.27
C ILE A 284 3.90 -13.40 -10.19
N THR A 285 5.06 -12.75 -10.11
CA THR A 285 6.35 -13.42 -9.89
C THR A 285 6.79 -13.39 -8.43
N ARG A 286 6.33 -12.38 -7.67
CA ARG A 286 6.57 -12.22 -6.23
C ARG A 286 5.38 -11.53 -5.59
N ALA A 287 5.01 -11.95 -4.38
CA ALA A 287 4.09 -11.22 -3.51
C ALA A 287 4.47 -11.49 -2.06
N GLU A 288 4.59 -10.46 -1.26
CA GLU A 288 4.99 -10.61 0.14
C GLU A 288 4.53 -9.44 1.00
N VAL A 289 4.33 -9.70 2.28
CA VAL A 289 4.28 -8.67 3.32
C VAL A 289 5.72 -8.46 3.79
N ILE A 290 6.24 -7.24 3.65
CA ILE A 290 7.63 -6.95 4.01
C ILE A 290 7.73 -6.78 5.53
N VAL A 291 8.67 -7.52 6.11
CA VAL A 291 9.10 -7.38 7.50
C VAL A 291 10.62 -7.26 7.51
N ASP A 292 11.12 -6.09 7.78
CA ASP A 292 12.55 -5.79 7.87
C ASP A 292 12.82 -4.77 9.00
N ASP A 293 14.07 -4.41 9.20
CA ASP A 293 14.48 -3.47 10.27
C ASP A 293 13.80 -2.09 10.19
N PHE A 294 13.29 -1.70 9.02
CA PHE A 294 12.59 -0.43 8.85
C PHE A 294 11.07 -0.58 9.00
N THR A 295 10.50 -1.69 8.55
CA THR A 295 9.03 -1.86 8.45
C THR A 295 8.39 -2.56 9.64
N GLU A 296 9.20 -3.17 10.53
CA GLU A 296 8.66 -3.80 11.75
C GLU A 296 8.03 -2.73 12.66
N PRO A 297 6.73 -2.84 12.99
CA PRO A 297 6.05 -1.86 13.83
C PRO A 297 6.59 -1.90 15.27
N VAL A 298 7.25 -0.84 15.68
CA VAL A 298 7.79 -0.69 17.03
C VAL A 298 7.05 0.42 17.77
N ARG A 299 6.45 0.08 18.89
CA ARG A 299 5.80 1.06 19.75
C ARG A 299 6.86 1.89 20.49
N ASP A 300 6.75 3.22 20.39
CA ASP A 300 7.53 4.14 21.21
C ASP A 300 6.81 4.37 22.54
N PRO A 301 7.35 3.93 23.69
CA PRO A 301 6.69 4.10 24.99
C PRO A 301 6.59 5.56 25.43
N GLY A 302 7.38 6.46 24.84
CA GLY A 302 7.33 7.91 25.08
C GLY A 302 6.22 8.63 24.30
N LYS A 303 5.49 7.90 23.44
CA LYS A 303 4.42 8.46 22.59
C LYS A 303 3.06 7.90 22.96
N LEU A 304 2.01 8.40 22.29
CA LEU A 304 0.66 7.88 22.47
C LEU A 304 0.60 6.36 22.16
N SER A 305 -0.34 5.68 22.82
CA SER A 305 -0.43 4.21 22.77
C SER A 305 -0.71 3.62 21.38
N ASN A 306 -1.24 4.44 20.48
CA ASN A 306 -1.57 4.07 19.11
C ASN A 306 -0.53 4.53 18.07
N PHE A 307 0.63 5.05 18.50
CA PHE A 307 1.68 5.49 17.59
C PHE A 307 2.80 4.47 17.53
N TYR A 308 3.05 4.02 16.32
CA TYR A 308 4.11 3.06 16.00
C TYR A 308 5.13 3.69 15.06
N HIS A 309 6.34 3.20 15.10
CA HIS A 309 7.40 3.55 14.17
C HIS A 309 7.71 2.30 13.31
N PRO A 310 7.79 2.42 11.98
CA PRO A 310 7.47 3.58 11.16
C PRO A 310 5.96 3.76 10.96
N SER A 311 5.19 2.70 11.08
CA SER A 311 3.73 2.61 11.00
C SER A 311 3.25 1.46 11.88
N ASP A 312 1.98 1.39 12.23
CA ASP A 312 1.35 0.22 12.84
C ASP A 312 0.94 -0.85 11.82
N HIS A 313 1.16 -0.57 10.53
CA HIS A 313 0.97 -1.51 9.43
C HIS A 313 2.28 -1.91 8.77
N ARG A 314 2.25 -3.03 8.04
CA ARG A 314 3.36 -3.55 7.24
C ARG A 314 3.07 -3.41 5.75
N PRO A 315 4.07 -3.08 4.92
CA PRO A 315 3.87 -2.94 3.48
C PRO A 315 3.68 -4.28 2.77
N ILE A 316 2.98 -4.23 1.63
CA ILE A 316 2.83 -5.35 0.70
C ILE A 316 3.55 -4.98 -0.59
N LEU A 317 4.41 -5.87 -1.08
CA LEU A 317 5.13 -5.72 -2.33
C LEU A 317 4.72 -6.85 -3.29
N VAL A 318 4.41 -6.47 -4.53
CA VAL A 318 4.03 -7.42 -5.58
C VAL A 318 4.78 -7.11 -6.87
N ASP A 319 5.37 -8.13 -7.49
CA ASP A 319 6.00 -8.05 -8.80
C ASP A 319 5.18 -8.83 -9.82
N PHE A 320 4.90 -8.19 -10.97
CA PHE A 320 4.19 -8.78 -12.10
C PHE A 320 5.08 -8.81 -13.35
N ASP A 321 5.10 -9.93 -14.08
CA ASP A 321 5.71 -10.00 -15.42
C ASP A 321 4.76 -9.40 -16.46
N MET A 322 5.17 -8.31 -17.08
CA MET A 322 4.39 -7.55 -18.06
C MET A 322 4.83 -7.81 -19.51
N LYS A 323 5.57 -8.91 -19.75
CA LYS A 323 5.92 -9.37 -21.10
C LYS A 323 4.73 -9.71 -21.96
#